data_37891a631eef8467d4481addabb19b0c
#
_entry.id   37891a631eef8467d4481addabb19b0c
#
_cell.length_a   1.000
_cell.length_b   1.000
_cell.length_c   1.000
_cell.angle_alpha   90.00
_cell.angle_beta   90.00
_cell.angle_gamma   90.00
#
_symmetry.space_group_name_H-M   'P 1'
#
loop_
_entity.id
_entity.type
_entity.pdbx_description
1 polymer ?
#
loop_
_entity_poly.entity_id
_entity_poly.type
_entity_poly.pdbx_seq_one_letter_code
_entity_poly.pdbx_strand_id
1 'polypeptide(L)'
;MEEHDPFNEPETAHPRARELMTESSLWDCSDEEAPFGSDEGFDAYYEFRRWRADNRDQPLTECLSWIMDGRLGEYNEALCDDASVNRDLADPDDAFLAEHFDMFTLDATVIATVLGQLLDEGAIDAEAKPYVRVAVQRQLHRDVVTSEHRENLLRAIQRVVDVA
;
A
#
# COMPACT_ATOMS: atom_id res chain seq x y z
N MET A 1 8.50 -8.34 25.40
CA MET A 1 8.31 -8.49 23.93
C MET A 1 8.94 -7.29 23.26
N GLU A 2 9.87 -7.54 22.36
CA GLU A 2 10.50 -6.44 21.61
C GLU A 2 9.46 -5.80 20.69
N GLU A 3 9.41 -4.49 20.73
CA GLU A 3 8.57 -3.73 19.84
C GLU A 3 9.20 -3.73 18.44
N HIS A 4 8.44 -4.16 17.44
CA HIS A 4 8.91 -4.18 16.07
C HIS A 4 8.76 -2.80 15.44
N ASP A 5 9.88 -2.14 15.17
CA ASP A 5 9.89 -0.79 14.61
C ASP A 5 10.98 -0.67 13.54
N PRO A 6 10.71 -1.13 12.31
CA PRO A 6 11.70 -1.08 11.25
C PRO A 6 12.02 0.35 10.78
N PHE A 7 11.24 1.33 11.19
CA PHE A 7 11.41 2.72 10.76
C PHE A 7 12.46 3.44 11.60
N ASN A 8 12.53 3.16 12.91
CA ASN A 8 13.58 3.69 13.80
C ASN A 8 14.71 2.68 13.99
N GLU A 9 14.43 1.40 13.84
CA GLU A 9 15.40 0.31 13.98
C GLU A 9 15.43 -0.51 12.66
N PRO A 10 16.11 -0.01 11.61
CA PRO A 10 16.09 -0.64 10.28
C PRO A 10 16.55 -2.11 10.26
N GLU A 11 17.38 -2.49 11.23
CA GLU A 11 17.86 -3.87 11.39
C GLU A 11 16.71 -4.86 11.70
N THR A 12 15.55 -4.38 12.13
CA THR A 12 14.38 -5.23 12.36
C THR A 12 13.63 -5.56 11.07
N ALA A 13 13.89 -4.82 9.98
CA ALA A 13 13.35 -5.14 8.66
C ALA A 13 14.18 -6.24 8.00
N HIS A 14 13.55 -6.99 7.09
CA HIS A 14 14.26 -7.98 6.31
C HIS A 14 15.38 -7.32 5.47
N PRO A 15 16.60 -7.91 5.39
CA PRO A 15 17.70 -7.32 4.63
C PRO A 15 17.36 -6.99 3.17
N ARG A 16 16.51 -7.80 2.55
CA ARG A 16 16.08 -7.57 1.16
C ARG A 16 15.29 -6.28 1.01
N ALA A 17 14.47 -5.93 2.01
CA ALA A 17 13.75 -4.66 2.01
C ALA A 17 14.72 -3.48 2.04
N ARG A 18 15.76 -3.58 2.85
CA ARG A 18 16.80 -2.53 2.93
C ARG A 18 17.59 -2.39 1.63
N GLU A 19 17.83 -3.49 0.92
CA GLU A 19 18.48 -3.46 -0.38
C GLU A 19 17.65 -2.77 -1.46
N LEU A 20 16.33 -3.00 -1.46
CA LEU A 20 15.43 -2.53 -2.51
C LEU A 20 14.87 -1.15 -2.22
N MET A 21 14.55 -0.86 -0.96
CA MET A 21 13.99 0.43 -0.55
C MET A 21 15.13 1.39 -0.16
N THR A 22 15.87 1.85 -1.16
CA THR A 22 17.07 2.69 -0.94
C THR A 22 16.74 4.16 -0.69
N GLU A 23 15.54 4.61 -1.04
CA GLU A 23 15.13 6.00 -0.82
C GLU A 23 14.67 6.18 0.63
N SER A 24 15.34 7.06 1.37
CA SER A 24 15.04 7.31 2.78
C SER A 24 13.60 7.75 3.02
N SER A 25 13.02 8.46 2.06
CA SER A 25 11.63 8.92 2.13
C SER A 25 10.62 7.78 2.29
N LEU A 26 10.92 6.59 1.76
CA LEU A 26 10.04 5.43 1.89
C LEU A 26 9.95 4.90 3.33
N TRP A 27 10.92 5.25 4.17
CA TRP A 27 10.99 4.83 5.57
C TRP A 27 10.53 5.91 6.55
N ASP A 28 10.14 7.08 6.05
CA ASP A 28 9.84 8.25 6.88
C ASP A 28 8.42 8.18 7.43
N CYS A 29 8.29 7.87 8.72
CA CYS A 29 7.00 7.81 9.42
C CYS A 29 6.42 9.19 9.75
N SER A 30 7.16 10.26 9.53
CA SER A 30 6.67 11.63 9.77
C SER A 30 6.14 12.31 8.51
N ASP A 31 6.34 11.69 7.35
CA ASP A 31 5.90 12.20 6.06
C ASP A 31 4.55 11.57 5.69
N GLU A 32 3.47 12.34 5.79
CA GLU A 32 2.12 11.86 5.48
C GLU A 32 1.94 11.38 4.05
N GLU A 33 2.83 11.78 3.14
CA GLU A 33 2.81 11.32 1.75
C GLU A 33 3.57 10.01 1.54
N ALA A 34 4.40 9.61 2.50
CA ALA A 34 5.15 8.35 2.45
C ALA A 34 4.26 7.15 2.82
N PRO A 35 4.60 5.94 2.36
CA PRO A 35 3.73 4.77 2.53
C PRO A 35 3.43 4.41 3.98
N PHE A 36 4.35 4.68 4.91
CA PHE A 36 4.16 4.38 6.33
C PHE A 36 4.11 5.63 7.20
N GLY A 37 4.01 6.80 6.58
CA GLY A 37 3.91 8.08 7.28
C GLY A 37 2.48 8.56 7.46
N SER A 38 1.54 8.06 6.66
CA SER A 38 0.12 8.29 6.90
C SER A 38 -0.39 7.34 7.98
N ASP A 39 -1.41 7.75 8.71
CA ASP A 39 -2.04 6.89 9.71
C ASP A 39 -2.57 5.60 9.08
N GLU A 40 -3.19 5.72 7.91
CA GLU A 40 -3.75 4.60 7.17
C GLU A 40 -2.68 3.57 6.78
N GLY A 41 -1.55 4.04 6.26
CA GLY A 41 -0.45 3.15 5.85
C GLY A 41 0.25 2.51 7.04
N PHE A 42 0.49 3.27 8.09
CA PHE A 42 1.09 2.75 9.31
C PHE A 42 0.20 1.68 9.96
N ASP A 43 -1.08 1.98 10.12
CA ASP A 43 -2.03 1.03 10.69
C ASP A 43 -2.16 -0.22 9.83
N ALA A 44 -2.19 -0.07 8.50
CA ALA A 44 -2.29 -1.20 7.58
C ALA A 44 -1.12 -2.17 7.70
N TYR A 45 0.09 -1.66 7.89
CA TYR A 45 1.27 -2.50 8.09
C TYR A 45 1.13 -3.38 9.34
N TYR A 46 0.72 -2.79 10.47
CA TYR A 46 0.56 -3.55 11.71
C TYR A 46 -0.66 -4.47 11.68
N GLU A 47 -1.72 -4.11 10.98
CA GLU A 47 -2.86 -5.00 10.71
C GLU A 47 -2.44 -6.21 9.86
N PHE A 48 -1.62 -5.98 8.83
CA PHE A 48 -1.04 -7.07 8.06
C PHE A 48 -0.26 -8.04 8.96
N ARG A 49 0.57 -7.51 9.84
CA ARG A 49 1.37 -8.35 10.75
C ARG A 49 0.49 -9.21 11.67
N ARG A 50 -0.59 -8.63 12.18
CA ARG A 50 -1.57 -9.39 12.98
C ARG A 50 -2.25 -10.48 12.16
N TRP A 51 -2.69 -10.14 10.96
CA TRP A 51 -3.30 -11.11 10.05
C TRP A 51 -2.33 -12.25 9.70
N ARG A 52 -1.09 -11.91 9.38
CA ARG A 52 -0.08 -12.88 8.99
C ARG A 52 0.24 -13.87 10.11
N ALA A 53 0.23 -13.43 11.36
CA ALA A 53 0.49 -14.30 12.51
C ALA A 53 -0.49 -15.49 12.57
N ASP A 54 -1.74 -15.28 12.15
CA ASP A 54 -2.78 -16.31 12.13
C ASP A 54 -2.94 -16.98 10.73
N ASN A 55 -2.24 -16.50 9.72
CA ASN A 55 -2.41 -16.94 8.32
C ASN A 55 -1.06 -17.13 7.62
N ARG A 56 -0.15 -17.85 8.25
CA ARG A 56 1.26 -17.97 7.80
C ARG A 56 1.43 -18.57 6.42
N ASP A 57 0.55 -19.47 6.01
CA ASP A 57 0.65 -20.21 4.75
C ASP A 57 -0.28 -19.65 3.66
N GLN A 58 -0.97 -18.54 3.95
CA GLN A 58 -1.90 -17.94 2.98
C GLN A 58 -1.16 -16.97 2.05
N PRO A 59 -1.55 -16.89 0.76
CA PRO A 59 -1.02 -15.86 -0.12
C PRO A 59 -1.49 -14.47 0.32
N LEU A 60 -0.70 -13.46 0.01
CA LEU A 60 -1.02 -12.07 0.39
C LEU A 60 -2.35 -11.60 -0.20
N THR A 61 -2.76 -12.14 -1.34
CA THR A 61 -4.06 -11.83 -1.93
C THR A 61 -5.23 -12.16 -1.01
N GLU A 62 -5.09 -13.15 -0.12
CA GLU A 62 -6.11 -13.44 0.89
C GLU A 62 -6.24 -12.31 1.91
N CYS A 63 -5.12 -11.68 2.28
CA CYS A 63 -5.14 -10.50 3.13
C CYS A 63 -5.85 -9.33 2.44
N LEU A 64 -5.51 -9.08 1.18
CA LEU A 64 -6.15 -8.02 0.40
C LEU A 64 -7.65 -8.29 0.23
N SER A 65 -8.03 -9.53 -0.02
CA SER A 65 -9.44 -9.92 -0.10
C SER A 65 -10.18 -9.69 1.21
N TRP A 66 -9.54 -10.02 2.33
CA TRP A 66 -10.10 -9.76 3.66
C TRP A 66 -10.32 -8.27 3.89
N ILE A 67 -9.35 -7.42 3.52
CA ILE A 67 -9.48 -5.96 3.61
C ILE A 67 -10.68 -5.46 2.82
N MET A 68 -10.95 -6.06 1.67
CA MET A 68 -11.99 -5.62 0.72
C MET A 68 -13.29 -6.43 0.80
N ASP A 69 -13.50 -7.15 1.89
CA ASP A 69 -14.71 -7.96 2.12
C ASP A 69 -15.02 -8.92 0.96
N GLY A 70 -14.00 -9.55 0.39
CA GLY A 70 -14.15 -10.50 -0.71
C GLY A 70 -14.29 -9.85 -2.08
N ARG A 71 -14.15 -8.53 -2.20
CA ARG A 71 -14.34 -7.79 -3.46
C ARG A 71 -13.05 -7.49 -4.20
N LEU A 72 -11.98 -8.25 -3.93
CA LEU A 72 -10.67 -7.99 -4.54
C LEU A 72 -10.71 -7.95 -6.06
N GLY A 73 -11.52 -8.78 -6.71
CA GLY A 73 -11.65 -8.79 -8.16
C GLY A 73 -12.19 -7.49 -8.76
N GLU A 74 -12.86 -6.67 -7.97
CA GLU A 74 -13.38 -5.36 -8.40
C GLU A 74 -12.33 -4.26 -8.29
N TYR A 75 -11.22 -4.53 -7.59
CA TYR A 75 -10.10 -3.60 -7.46
C TYR A 75 -9.14 -3.84 -8.63
N ASN A 76 -9.41 -3.18 -9.75
CA ASN A 76 -8.71 -3.41 -11.01
C ASN A 76 -8.52 -2.09 -11.80
N GLU A 77 -7.90 -2.18 -12.97
CA GLU A 77 -7.53 -1.02 -13.78
C GLU A 77 -8.72 -0.13 -14.20
N ALA A 78 -9.93 -0.67 -14.21
CA ALA A 78 -11.11 0.14 -14.52
C ALA A 78 -11.32 1.28 -13.51
N LEU A 79 -10.81 1.13 -12.29
CA LEU A 79 -10.87 2.19 -11.27
C LEU A 79 -9.92 3.35 -11.56
N CYS A 80 -8.99 3.20 -12.49
CA CYS A 80 -7.97 4.21 -12.81
C CYS A 80 -8.39 5.14 -13.95
N ASP A 81 -9.50 4.87 -14.64
CA ASP A 81 -9.93 5.74 -15.74
C ASP A 81 -10.51 7.06 -15.20
N ASP A 82 -10.57 8.07 -16.09
CA ASP A 82 -11.00 9.42 -15.72
C ASP A 82 -12.39 9.44 -15.08
N ALA A 83 -13.32 8.69 -15.63
CA ALA A 83 -14.70 8.67 -15.13
C ALA A 83 -14.79 8.08 -13.72
N SER A 84 -14.08 6.97 -13.49
CA SER A 84 -14.05 6.32 -12.16
C SER A 84 -13.38 7.18 -11.12
N VAL A 85 -12.21 7.76 -11.45
CA VAL A 85 -11.48 8.63 -10.54
C VAL A 85 -12.31 9.86 -10.19
N ASN A 86 -12.90 10.51 -11.17
CA ASN A 86 -13.69 11.72 -10.93
C ASN A 86 -14.95 11.44 -10.13
N ARG A 87 -15.60 10.31 -10.35
CA ARG A 87 -16.73 9.87 -9.54
C ARG A 87 -16.32 9.69 -8.08
N ASP A 88 -15.22 9.01 -7.82
CA ASP A 88 -14.74 8.72 -6.46
C ASP A 88 -14.29 10.01 -5.74
N LEU A 89 -13.71 10.96 -6.48
CA LEU A 89 -13.34 12.27 -5.93
C LEU A 89 -14.56 13.13 -5.63
N ALA A 90 -15.59 13.06 -6.46
CA ALA A 90 -16.80 13.87 -6.29
C ALA A 90 -17.67 13.38 -5.14
N ASP A 91 -17.64 12.10 -4.84
CA ASP A 91 -18.45 11.48 -3.79
C ASP A 91 -17.61 10.46 -3.01
N PRO A 92 -16.74 10.93 -2.09
CA PRO A 92 -15.87 10.05 -1.32
C PRO A 92 -16.64 9.03 -0.45
N ASP A 93 -17.86 9.39 -0.02
CA ASP A 93 -18.68 8.49 0.79
C ASP A 93 -19.33 7.38 -0.01
N ASP A 94 -19.36 7.49 -1.35
CA ASP A 94 -19.88 6.48 -2.27
C ASP A 94 -18.80 5.95 -3.22
N ALA A 95 -17.54 6.07 -2.81
CA ALA A 95 -16.41 5.51 -3.53
C ALA A 95 -16.39 3.97 -3.37
N PHE A 96 -15.51 3.32 -4.10
CA PHE A 96 -15.31 1.87 -3.97
C PHE A 96 -15.05 1.50 -2.50
N LEU A 97 -15.85 0.59 -1.97
CA LEU A 97 -15.84 0.17 -0.55
C LEU A 97 -16.14 1.32 0.42
N ALA A 98 -17.06 2.21 0.05
CA ALA A 98 -17.43 3.39 0.84
C ALA A 98 -17.77 3.12 2.30
N GLU A 99 -18.25 1.93 2.64
CA GLU A 99 -18.56 1.54 4.01
C GLU A 99 -17.31 1.50 4.92
N HIS A 100 -16.12 1.41 4.32
CA HIS A 100 -14.85 1.24 5.02
C HIS A 100 -13.83 2.30 4.68
N PHE A 101 -13.68 2.64 3.39
CA PHE A 101 -12.55 3.44 2.91
C PHE A 101 -12.96 4.42 1.82
N ASP A 102 -12.42 5.63 1.87
CA ASP A 102 -12.34 6.46 0.68
C ASP A 102 -11.22 5.93 -0.24
N MET A 103 -11.09 6.54 -1.43
CA MET A 103 -10.08 6.12 -2.42
C MET A 103 -8.66 6.19 -1.87
N PHE A 104 -8.32 7.29 -1.18
CA PHE A 104 -6.98 7.47 -0.61
C PHE A 104 -6.67 6.42 0.44
N THR A 105 -7.58 6.21 1.38
CA THR A 105 -7.40 5.24 2.47
C THR A 105 -7.22 3.82 1.92
N LEU A 106 -8.03 3.44 0.94
CA LEU A 106 -7.93 2.10 0.35
C LEU A 106 -6.59 1.91 -0.37
N ASP A 107 -6.20 2.86 -1.21
CA ASP A 107 -4.95 2.76 -1.96
C ASP A 107 -3.74 2.77 -1.03
N ALA A 108 -3.74 3.61 0.01
CA ALA A 108 -2.67 3.63 1.02
C ALA A 108 -2.58 2.30 1.76
N THR A 109 -3.73 1.70 2.09
CA THR A 109 -3.80 0.40 2.76
C THR A 109 -3.21 -0.71 1.88
N VAL A 110 -3.56 -0.75 0.60
CA VAL A 110 -3.01 -1.73 -0.34
C VAL A 110 -1.50 -1.60 -0.46
N ILE A 111 -1.00 -0.39 -0.66
CA ILE A 111 0.45 -0.14 -0.80
C ILE A 111 1.19 -0.57 0.46
N ALA A 112 0.73 -0.14 1.63
CA ALA A 112 1.41 -0.45 2.89
C ALA A 112 1.37 -1.94 3.23
N THR A 113 0.27 -2.62 2.93
CA THR A 113 0.13 -4.07 3.15
C THR A 113 1.15 -4.83 2.30
N VAL A 114 1.26 -4.50 1.03
CA VAL A 114 2.18 -5.19 0.11
C VAL A 114 3.63 -4.87 0.43
N LEU A 115 3.97 -3.60 0.67
CA LEU A 115 5.32 -3.25 1.13
C LEU A 115 5.62 -3.85 2.49
N GLY A 116 4.62 -4.00 3.35
CA GLY A 116 4.76 -4.66 4.64
C GLY A 116 5.23 -6.10 4.51
N GLN A 117 4.76 -6.82 3.50
CA GLN A 117 5.27 -8.16 3.20
C GLN A 117 6.77 -8.11 2.89
N LEU A 118 7.21 -7.15 2.08
CA LEU A 118 8.64 -6.99 1.79
C LEU A 118 9.45 -6.71 3.05
N LEU A 119 8.94 -5.82 3.92
CA LEU A 119 9.61 -5.48 5.19
C LEU A 119 9.80 -6.69 6.10
N ASP A 120 8.83 -7.58 6.16
CA ASP A 120 8.84 -8.70 7.07
C ASP A 120 9.38 -9.99 6.46
N GLU A 121 9.12 -10.23 5.18
CA GLU A 121 9.39 -11.53 4.53
C GLU A 121 10.46 -11.45 3.43
N GLY A 122 10.85 -10.25 3.01
CA GLY A 122 11.91 -10.06 2.03
C GLY A 122 11.49 -10.30 0.58
N ALA A 123 10.21 -10.47 0.33
CA ALA A 123 9.67 -10.69 -1.01
C ALA A 123 8.23 -10.17 -1.07
N ILE A 124 7.72 -9.98 -2.28
CA ILE A 124 6.32 -9.66 -2.53
C ILE A 124 5.74 -10.76 -3.40
N ASP A 125 4.60 -11.31 -2.99
CA ASP A 125 3.89 -12.30 -3.78
C ASP A 125 3.54 -11.73 -5.16
N ALA A 126 3.86 -12.46 -6.22
CA ALA A 126 3.68 -11.99 -7.59
C ALA A 126 2.21 -11.60 -7.87
N GLU A 127 1.27 -12.38 -7.36
CA GLU A 127 -0.17 -12.11 -7.55
C GLU A 127 -0.66 -10.85 -6.83
N ALA A 128 0.08 -10.34 -5.85
CA ALA A 128 -0.28 -9.10 -5.16
C ALA A 128 0.17 -7.83 -5.90
N LYS A 129 1.17 -7.94 -6.76
CA LYS A 129 1.75 -6.78 -7.46
C LYS A 129 0.76 -6.00 -8.33
N PRO A 130 -0.16 -6.64 -9.08
CA PRO A 130 -1.13 -5.90 -9.88
C PRO A 130 -1.99 -4.92 -9.08
N TYR A 131 -2.28 -5.24 -7.82
CA TYR A 131 -3.10 -4.38 -6.96
C TYR A 131 -2.36 -3.12 -6.52
N VAL A 132 -1.06 -3.20 -6.27
CA VAL A 132 -0.24 -2.01 -6.04
C VAL A 132 -0.23 -1.12 -7.29
N ARG A 133 -0.17 -1.73 -8.47
CA ARG A 133 -0.20 -0.96 -9.73
C ARG A 133 -1.49 -0.17 -9.85
N VAL A 134 -2.64 -0.76 -9.50
CA VAL A 134 -3.92 -0.03 -9.45
C VAL A 134 -3.84 1.14 -8.48
N ALA A 135 -3.37 0.90 -7.26
CA ALA A 135 -3.24 1.92 -6.23
C ALA A 135 -2.35 3.08 -6.69
N VAL A 136 -1.18 2.76 -7.23
CA VAL A 136 -0.21 3.76 -7.71
C VAL A 136 -0.79 4.56 -8.88
N GLN A 137 -1.42 3.91 -9.85
CA GLN A 137 -2.01 4.59 -11.00
C GLN A 137 -3.14 5.53 -10.60
N ARG A 138 -4.00 5.12 -9.65
CA ARG A 138 -5.06 6.01 -9.15
C ARG A 138 -4.47 7.24 -8.47
N GLN A 139 -3.47 7.05 -7.61
CA GLN A 139 -2.84 8.14 -6.87
C GLN A 139 -1.98 9.03 -7.78
N LEU A 140 -1.49 8.53 -8.90
CA LEU A 140 -0.77 9.32 -9.91
C LEU A 140 -1.68 10.03 -10.90
N HIS A 141 -2.99 9.75 -10.88
CA HIS A 141 -3.93 10.40 -11.78
C HIS A 141 -3.82 11.93 -11.63
N ARG A 142 -3.86 12.65 -12.77
CA ARG A 142 -3.66 14.11 -12.80
C ARG A 142 -4.58 14.90 -11.86
N ASP A 143 -5.78 14.37 -11.60
CA ASP A 143 -6.75 15.02 -10.73
C ASP A 143 -6.58 14.63 -9.25
N VAL A 144 -5.66 13.72 -8.93
CA VAL A 144 -5.39 13.21 -7.58
C VAL A 144 -4.05 13.70 -7.07
N VAL A 145 -2.98 13.50 -7.84
CA VAL A 145 -1.62 13.88 -7.42
C VAL A 145 -1.49 15.41 -7.38
N THR A 146 -1.05 15.93 -6.24
CA THR A 146 -0.98 17.39 -6.03
C THR A 146 0.44 17.91 -5.82
N SER A 147 1.43 17.04 -5.67
CA SER A 147 2.81 17.43 -5.43
C SER A 147 3.81 16.56 -6.21
N GLU A 148 4.93 17.14 -6.56
CA GLU A 148 6.05 16.41 -7.18
C GLU A 148 6.63 15.39 -6.21
N HIS A 149 6.67 15.72 -4.92
CA HIS A 149 7.15 14.82 -3.88
C HIS A 149 6.29 13.55 -3.83
N ARG A 150 4.97 13.69 -3.83
CA ARG A 150 4.04 12.55 -3.84
C ARG A 150 4.23 11.70 -5.10
N GLU A 151 4.36 12.35 -6.25
CA GLU A 151 4.61 11.67 -7.52
C GLU A 151 5.89 10.83 -7.47
N ASN A 152 6.98 11.43 -6.95
CA ASN A 152 8.27 10.74 -6.83
C ASN A 152 8.18 9.53 -5.90
N LEU A 153 7.47 9.67 -4.77
CA LEU A 153 7.25 8.55 -3.84
C LEU A 153 6.48 7.41 -4.50
N LEU A 154 5.41 7.72 -5.21
CA LEU A 154 4.60 6.71 -5.89
C LEU A 154 5.39 5.96 -6.97
N ARG A 155 6.22 6.67 -7.73
CA ARG A 155 7.09 6.05 -8.73
C ARG A 155 8.16 5.18 -8.08
N ALA A 156 8.72 5.62 -6.95
CA ALA A 156 9.68 4.82 -6.18
C ALA A 156 9.03 3.53 -5.66
N ILE A 157 7.82 3.62 -5.13
CA ILE A 157 7.04 2.45 -4.69
C ILE A 157 6.86 1.46 -5.83
N GLN A 158 6.46 1.93 -7.01
CA GLN A 158 6.27 1.06 -8.17
C GLN A 158 7.57 0.35 -8.58
N ARG A 159 8.70 1.08 -8.60
CA ARG A 159 10.00 0.47 -8.92
C ARG A 159 10.38 -0.63 -7.94
N VAL A 160 10.17 -0.40 -6.64
CA VAL A 160 10.45 -1.40 -5.60
C VAL A 160 9.59 -2.64 -5.81
N VAL A 161 8.29 -2.46 -6.01
CA VAL A 161 7.35 -3.57 -6.20
C VAL A 161 7.69 -4.38 -7.46
N ASP A 162 8.10 -3.71 -8.53
CA ASP A 162 8.42 -4.39 -9.79
C ASP A 162 9.62 -5.33 -9.68
N VAL A 163 10.57 -5.05 -8.79
CA VAL A 163 11.78 -5.89 -8.61
C VAL A 163 11.71 -6.81 -7.41
N ALA A 164 10.84 -6.56 -6.48
CA ALA A 164 10.66 -7.41 -5.31
C ALA A 164 9.92 -8.69 -5.65
#